data_e27427f50d2047bfdb05550b3a2051b5
#
_entry.id   e27427f50d2047bfdb05550b3a2051b5
#
_cell.length_a   1.000
_cell.length_b   1.000
_cell.length_c   1.000
_cell.angle_alpha   90.00
_cell.angle_beta   90.00
_cell.angle_gamma   90.00
#
_symmetry.space_group_name_H-M   'P 1'
#
loop_
_entity.id
_entity.type
_entity.pdbx_description
1 polymer ?
#
loop_
_entity_poly.entity_id
_entity_poly.type
_entity_poly.pdbx_seq_one_letter_code
_entity_poly.pdbx_strand_id
1 'polypeptide(L)'
;MASIVKKLLIANRGEIALRVVRTAKEMGISTVAVYSEQDRNSRYVDMADEAYLLSGDTYKDTYLNEDLLIDILHKTGANAVHPGYGFLSEVPSFAQKVEDAGAIW
;
A
#
# COMPACT_ATOMS: atom_id res chain seq x y z
N MET A 1 -11.95 -19.31 -9.60
CA MET A 1 -12.75 -18.08 -9.48
C MET A 1 -11.83 -16.88 -9.47
N ALA A 2 -12.12 -15.87 -10.26
CA ALA A 2 -11.32 -14.66 -10.29
C ALA A 2 -11.51 -13.86 -9.00
N SER A 3 -10.42 -13.35 -8.44
CA SER A 3 -10.49 -12.47 -7.29
C SER A 3 -11.04 -11.11 -7.71
N ILE A 4 -11.87 -10.48 -6.87
CA ILE A 4 -12.29 -9.09 -7.06
C ILE A 4 -11.13 -8.12 -6.79
N VAL A 5 -10.16 -8.54 -5.98
CA VAL A 5 -8.93 -7.77 -5.76
C VAL A 5 -7.93 -8.19 -6.83
N LYS A 6 -7.57 -7.27 -7.71
CA LYS A 6 -6.65 -7.54 -8.83
C LYS A 6 -5.29 -6.90 -8.63
N LYS A 7 -5.25 -5.74 -8.01
CA LYS A 7 -4.02 -5.01 -7.71
C LYS A 7 -4.17 -4.36 -6.34
N LEU A 8 -3.26 -4.68 -5.44
CA LEU A 8 -3.33 -4.30 -4.03
C LEU A 8 -2.24 -3.29 -3.69
N LEU A 9 -2.64 -2.12 -3.19
CA LEU A 9 -1.72 -1.16 -2.60
C LEU A 9 -1.50 -1.53 -1.13
N ILE A 10 -0.25 -1.71 -0.74
CA ILE A 10 0.11 -2.08 0.63
C ILE A 10 0.62 -0.85 1.35
N ALA A 11 -0.23 -0.29 2.22
CA ALA A 11 0.03 0.97 2.92
C ALA A 11 0.71 0.70 4.26
N ASN A 12 1.86 0.05 4.22
CA ASN A 12 2.65 -0.26 5.40
C ASN A 12 4.10 -0.55 5.00
N ARG A 13 4.94 -0.90 5.95
CA ARG A 13 6.36 -1.13 5.75
C ARG A 13 6.84 -2.37 6.51
N GLY A 14 8.13 -2.72 6.32
CA GLY A 14 8.80 -3.75 7.10
C GLY A 14 8.23 -5.14 6.92
N GLU A 15 8.31 -5.92 7.97
CA GLU A 15 7.86 -7.32 7.96
C GLU A 15 6.37 -7.45 7.66
N ILE A 16 5.56 -6.52 8.14
CA ILE A 16 4.11 -6.53 7.87
C ILE A 16 3.85 -6.41 6.37
N ALA A 17 4.51 -5.45 5.71
CA ALA A 17 4.37 -5.28 4.27
C ALA A 17 4.88 -6.50 3.51
N LEU A 18 6.01 -7.08 3.94
CA LEU A 18 6.58 -8.27 3.31
C LEU A 18 5.63 -9.45 3.35
N ARG A 19 4.98 -9.68 4.49
CA ARG A 19 4.02 -10.78 4.64
C ARG A 19 2.82 -10.60 3.72
N VAL A 20 2.30 -9.37 3.60
CA VAL A 20 1.18 -9.09 2.70
C VAL A 20 1.59 -9.29 1.25
N VAL A 21 2.77 -8.83 0.85
CA VAL A 21 3.28 -9.04 -0.51
C VAL A 21 3.36 -10.51 -0.85
N ARG A 22 3.91 -11.32 0.06
CA ARG A 22 4.05 -12.77 -0.15
C ARG A 22 2.70 -13.45 -0.33
N THR A 23 1.75 -13.15 0.53
CA THR A 23 0.41 -13.74 0.46
C THR A 23 -0.29 -13.33 -0.82
N ALA A 24 -0.21 -12.05 -1.19
CA ALA A 24 -0.82 -11.57 -2.42
C ALA A 24 -0.25 -12.27 -3.65
N LYS A 25 1.07 -12.48 -3.69
CA LYS A 25 1.69 -13.22 -4.79
C LYS A 25 1.20 -14.65 -4.89
N GLU A 26 1.05 -15.32 -3.76
CA GLU A 26 0.52 -16.68 -3.73
C GLU A 26 -0.91 -16.76 -4.26
N MET A 27 -1.68 -15.68 -4.07
CA MET A 27 -3.06 -15.57 -4.55
C MET A 27 -3.18 -15.07 -5.98
N GLY A 28 -2.05 -14.76 -6.64
CA GLY A 28 -2.07 -14.22 -7.99
C GLY A 28 -2.50 -12.76 -8.09
N ILE A 29 -2.37 -12.00 -7.01
CA ILE A 29 -2.74 -10.58 -6.94
C ILE A 29 -1.50 -9.73 -7.18
N SER A 30 -1.59 -8.75 -8.09
CA SER A 30 -0.52 -7.79 -8.31
C SER A 30 -0.36 -6.87 -7.10
N THR A 31 0.87 -6.49 -6.78
CA THR A 31 1.16 -5.70 -5.58
C THR A 31 1.83 -4.38 -5.91
N VAL A 32 1.45 -3.35 -5.16
CA VAL A 32 2.06 -2.03 -5.20
C VAL A 32 2.57 -1.72 -3.80
N ALA A 33 3.88 -1.57 -3.66
CA ALA A 33 4.51 -1.18 -2.41
C ALA A 33 4.77 0.32 -2.41
N VAL A 34 4.82 0.89 -1.22
CA VAL A 34 5.24 2.27 -1.00
C VAL A 34 6.39 2.25 0.01
N TYR A 35 7.33 3.17 -0.12
CA TYR A 35 8.49 3.15 0.76
C TYR A 35 9.04 4.55 0.98
N SER A 36 9.47 4.81 2.22
CA SER A 36 10.25 6.00 2.53
C SER A 36 11.70 5.77 2.10
N GLU A 37 12.50 6.82 2.05
CA GLU A 37 13.91 6.72 1.67
C GLU A 37 14.67 5.71 2.53
N GLN A 38 14.36 5.64 3.82
CA GLN A 38 15.01 4.71 4.75
C GLN A 38 14.70 3.24 4.42
N ASP A 39 13.59 2.98 3.77
CA ASP A 39 13.14 1.62 3.45
C ASP A 39 13.45 1.21 2.00
N ARG A 40 14.20 2.04 1.26
CA ARG A 40 14.47 1.84 -0.17
C ARG A 40 14.99 0.44 -0.51
N ASN A 41 15.83 -0.13 0.35
CA ASN A 41 16.45 -1.43 0.10
C ASN A 41 15.78 -2.58 0.84
N SER A 42 14.57 -2.36 1.35
CA SER A 42 13.82 -3.40 2.06
C SER A 42 13.33 -4.49 1.13
N ARG A 43 13.22 -5.72 1.65
CA ARG A 43 12.82 -6.88 0.85
C ARG A 43 11.42 -6.74 0.27
N TYR A 44 10.49 -6.14 1.00
CA TYR A 44 9.13 -5.99 0.50
C TYR A 44 9.08 -5.10 -0.74
N VAL A 45 9.99 -4.13 -0.84
CA VAL A 45 10.08 -3.25 -2.02
C VAL A 45 10.51 -4.05 -3.24
N ASP A 46 11.52 -4.91 -3.09
CA ASP A 46 12.02 -5.75 -4.19
C ASP A 46 10.99 -6.79 -4.63
N MET A 47 10.21 -7.33 -3.70
CA MET A 47 9.27 -8.39 -4.00
C MET A 47 7.96 -7.90 -4.63
N ALA A 48 7.59 -6.63 -4.42
CA ALA A 48 6.36 -6.08 -4.99
C ALA A 48 6.49 -5.93 -6.51
N ASP A 49 5.36 -5.97 -7.20
CA ASP A 49 5.34 -5.81 -8.66
C ASP A 49 5.65 -4.36 -9.05
N GLU A 50 5.20 -3.40 -8.25
CA GLU A 50 5.49 -1.97 -8.43
C GLU A 50 5.85 -1.39 -7.06
N ALA A 51 6.68 -0.35 -7.05
CA ALA A 51 7.06 0.33 -5.82
C ALA A 51 7.21 1.82 -6.07
N TYR A 52 6.75 2.64 -5.14
CA TYR A 52 6.77 4.10 -5.25
C TYR A 52 7.36 4.74 -4.01
N LEU A 53 8.24 5.70 -4.22
CA LEU A 53 8.86 6.46 -3.14
C LEU A 53 7.85 7.42 -2.51
N LEU A 54 7.80 7.42 -1.18
CA LEU A 54 7.08 8.42 -0.40
C LEU A 54 8.11 9.45 0.05
N SER A 55 8.12 10.62 -0.58
CA SER A 55 9.09 11.67 -0.28
C SER A 55 8.75 12.35 1.04
N GLY A 56 9.74 12.49 1.92
CA GLY A 56 9.57 13.14 3.21
C GLY A 56 10.47 12.53 4.26
N ASP A 57 10.62 13.22 5.40
CA ASP A 57 11.54 12.82 6.45
C ASP A 57 10.85 12.17 7.65
N THR A 58 9.53 12.25 7.74
CA THR A 58 8.76 11.74 8.88
C THR A 58 7.67 10.80 8.40
N TYR A 59 7.13 10.01 9.32
CA TYR A 59 5.97 9.15 9.00
C TYR A 59 4.75 9.98 8.60
N LYS A 60 4.59 11.17 9.16
CA LYS A 60 3.49 12.08 8.78
C LYS A 60 3.57 12.45 7.30
N ASP A 61 4.78 12.65 6.79
CA ASP A 61 5.00 13.00 5.39
C ASP A 61 4.92 11.79 4.46
N THR A 62 5.07 10.59 4.97
CA THR A 62 5.19 9.35 4.20
C THR A 62 4.03 8.38 4.46
N TYR A 63 4.23 7.43 5.37
CA TYR A 63 3.25 6.36 5.60
C TYR A 63 1.92 6.83 6.20
N LEU A 64 1.89 8.01 6.80
CA LEU A 64 0.67 8.62 7.33
C LEU A 64 0.10 9.72 6.43
N ASN A 65 0.68 9.92 5.27
CA ASN A 65 0.22 10.93 4.30
C ASN A 65 -0.89 10.35 3.44
N GLU A 66 -2.14 10.55 3.87
CA GLU A 66 -3.31 9.96 3.23
C GLU A 66 -3.45 10.37 1.77
N ASP A 67 -3.29 11.67 1.47
CA ASP A 67 -3.47 12.18 0.11
C ASP A 67 -2.43 11.63 -0.85
N LEU A 68 -1.18 11.51 -0.41
CA LEU A 68 -0.13 10.92 -1.22
C LEU A 68 -0.43 9.45 -1.56
N LEU A 69 -0.92 8.71 -0.59
CA LEU A 69 -1.28 7.30 -0.81
C LEU A 69 -2.45 7.16 -1.77
N ILE A 70 -3.45 8.04 -1.67
CA ILE A 70 -4.57 8.06 -2.61
C ILE A 70 -4.11 8.42 -4.03
N ASP A 71 -3.15 9.35 -4.17
CA ASP A 71 -2.58 9.67 -5.48
C ASP A 71 -1.91 8.45 -6.10
N ILE A 72 -1.17 7.68 -5.31
CA ILE A 72 -0.52 6.45 -5.78
C ILE A 72 -1.57 5.39 -6.15
N LEU A 73 -2.64 5.29 -5.37
CA LEU A 73 -3.75 4.40 -5.67
C LEU A 73 -4.31 4.69 -7.07
N HIS A 74 -4.59 5.96 -7.38
CA HIS A 74 -5.10 6.35 -8.68
C HIS A 74 -4.08 6.13 -9.79
N LYS A 75 -2.83 6.51 -9.56
CA LYS A 75 -1.77 6.40 -10.56
C LYS A 75 -1.52 4.96 -10.99
N THR A 76 -1.60 4.03 -10.06
CA THR A 76 -1.30 2.62 -10.32
C THR A 76 -2.50 1.82 -10.80
N GLY A 77 -3.70 2.34 -10.62
CA GLY A 77 -4.93 1.60 -10.91
C GLY A 77 -5.21 0.48 -9.91
N ALA A 78 -4.57 0.51 -8.74
CA ALA A 78 -4.87 -0.47 -7.69
C ALA A 78 -6.34 -0.37 -7.28
N ASN A 79 -6.98 -1.49 -7.04
CA ASN A 79 -8.40 -1.52 -6.70
C ASN A 79 -8.67 -1.95 -5.25
N ALA A 80 -7.62 -2.10 -4.47
CA ALA A 80 -7.74 -2.41 -3.04
C ALA A 80 -6.55 -1.87 -2.28
N VAL A 81 -6.74 -1.63 -0.99
CA VAL A 81 -5.70 -1.18 -0.07
C VAL A 81 -5.67 -2.08 1.15
N HIS A 82 -4.48 -2.58 1.50
CA HIS A 82 -4.24 -3.31 2.74
C HIS A 82 -3.38 -2.44 3.65
N PRO A 83 -3.90 -1.96 4.78
CA PRO A 83 -3.15 -1.05 5.66
C PRO A 83 -2.21 -1.77 6.63
N GLY A 84 -2.33 -3.08 6.78
CA GLY A 84 -1.57 -3.83 7.78
C GLY A 84 -1.97 -3.46 9.21
N TYR A 85 -0.99 -3.33 10.07
CA TYR A 85 -1.17 -2.91 11.46
C TYR A 85 -0.52 -1.55 11.68
N GLY A 86 -1.09 -0.75 12.58
CA GLY A 86 -0.59 0.59 12.86
C GLY A 86 -0.80 1.54 11.68
N PHE A 87 -0.05 2.62 11.66
CA PHE A 87 -0.14 3.66 10.64
C PHE A 87 -1.60 4.05 10.36
N LEU A 88 -2.10 3.87 9.15
CA LEU A 88 -3.46 4.27 8.78
C LEU A 88 -4.51 3.17 8.95
N SER A 89 -4.13 2.00 9.50
CA SER A 89 -5.04 0.86 9.62
C SER A 89 -6.31 1.16 10.44
N GLU A 90 -6.20 2.06 11.41
CA GLU A 90 -7.33 2.43 12.29
C GLU A 90 -7.74 3.89 12.12
N VAL A 91 -7.46 4.48 10.96
CA VAL A 91 -7.81 5.88 10.67
C VAL A 91 -9.03 5.92 9.77
N PRO A 92 -10.24 6.24 10.31
CA PRO A 92 -11.48 6.23 9.53
C PRO A 92 -11.44 7.15 8.31
N SER A 93 -10.79 8.31 8.42
CA SER A 93 -10.70 9.25 7.29
C SER A 93 -9.99 8.64 6.10
N PHE A 94 -8.97 7.81 6.33
CA PHE A 94 -8.25 7.16 5.23
C PHE A 94 -9.11 6.05 4.61
N ALA A 95 -9.76 5.24 5.41
CA ALA A 95 -10.67 4.21 4.92
C ALA A 95 -11.77 4.84 4.04
N GLN A 96 -12.31 5.97 4.47
CA GLN A 96 -13.33 6.67 3.70
C GLN A 96 -12.77 7.19 2.37
N LYS A 97 -11.56 7.74 2.36
CA LYS A 97 -10.92 8.21 1.13
C LYS A 97 -10.68 7.06 0.15
N VAL A 98 -10.30 5.89 0.65
CA VAL A 98 -10.10 4.71 -0.19
C VAL A 98 -11.43 4.29 -0.84
N GLU A 99 -12.49 4.23 -0.06
CA GLU A 99 -13.82 3.86 -0.58
C GLU A 99 -14.35 4.91 -1.55
N ASP A 100 -14.15 6.20 -1.26
CA ASP A 100 -14.56 7.31 -2.15
C ASP A 100 -13.79 7.26 -3.48
N ALA A 101 -12.59 6.73 -3.47
CA ALA A 101 -11.79 6.54 -4.69
C ALA A 101 -12.24 5.30 -5.50
N GLY A 102 -13.23 4.58 -5.01
CA GLY A 102 -13.76 3.38 -5.68
C GLY A 102 -12.98 2.11 -5.41
N ALA A 103 -12.11 2.11 -4.41
CA ALA A 103 -11.29 0.95 -4.07
C ALA A 103 -11.84 0.20 -2.86
N ILE A 104 -11.38 -1.04 -2.70
CA ILE A 104 -11.74 -1.92 -1.58
C ILE A 104 -10.76 -1.66 -0.43
N TRP A 105 -11.33 -1.50 0.77
CA TRP A 105 -10.53 -1.31 1.98
C TRP A 105 -10.17 -2.64 2.64
#